data_0fbfbe218b8eb3194a49aa5dd188b8a2
#
_entry.id   0fbfbe218b8eb3194a49aa5dd188b8a2
#
_cell.length_a   1.000
_cell.length_b   1.000
_cell.length_c   1.000
_cell.angle_alpha   90.00
_cell.angle_beta   90.00
_cell.angle_gamma   90.00
#
_symmetry.space_group_name_H-M   'P 1'
#
loop_
_entity.id
_entity.type
_entity.pdbx_description
1 polymer ?
#
loop_
_entity_poly.entity_id
_entity_poly.type
_entity_poly.pdbx_seq_one_letter_code
_entity_poly.pdbx_strand_id
1 'polypeptide(L)'
;ILLVKTGLIGKVVSIDSTCTSMQVLDNRQVENSWNSICAWGPTALLPIFQLLNGPYELQIHSLFANEALKYDSFTKIDFSFPSSTASIKVGKGVKSEGELIISGTKGYVYVPAPWWKTDYFELRFEDSNNNRRYFYPLEGEGIRHQLLAFSKAIVEGWKASDSKRDISLKISSV
;
A
#
# COMPACT_ATOMS: atom_id res chain seq x y z
N ILE A 1 -2.66 -0.35 10.69
CA ILE A 1 -1.81 -1.54 10.96
C ILE A 1 -1.89 -1.97 12.43
N LEU A 2 -1.57 -1.09 13.41
CA LEU A 2 -1.56 -1.47 14.84
C LEU A 2 -2.91 -2.07 15.28
N LEU A 3 -4.03 -1.39 14.99
CA LEU A 3 -5.37 -1.88 15.33
C LEU A 3 -5.72 -3.23 14.66
N VAL A 4 -5.25 -3.48 13.46
CA VAL A 4 -5.42 -4.79 12.81
C VAL A 4 -4.69 -5.87 13.59
N LYS A 5 -3.46 -5.59 14.02
CA LYS A 5 -2.64 -6.52 14.81
C LYS A 5 -3.21 -6.82 16.21
N THR A 6 -4.08 -5.99 16.76
CA THR A 6 -4.80 -6.31 18.02
C THR A 6 -5.91 -7.35 17.84
N GLY A 7 -6.22 -7.74 16.61
CA GLY A 7 -7.27 -8.72 16.31
C GLY A 7 -8.70 -8.18 16.34
N LEU A 8 -8.90 -6.87 16.35
CA LEU A 8 -10.23 -6.24 16.37
C LEU A 8 -11.10 -6.67 15.19
N ILE A 9 -10.54 -6.83 14.01
CA ILE A 9 -11.26 -7.32 12.81
C ILE A 9 -11.17 -8.84 12.63
N GLY A 10 -10.62 -9.56 13.60
CA GLY A 10 -10.35 -11.01 13.51
C GLY A 10 -9.11 -11.31 12.69
N LYS A 11 -9.10 -12.48 12.01
CA LYS A 11 -8.01 -12.85 11.08
C LYS A 11 -8.16 -12.06 9.79
N VAL A 12 -7.05 -11.53 9.26
CA VAL A 12 -7.05 -10.88 7.94
C VAL A 12 -7.26 -11.92 6.85
N VAL A 13 -8.22 -11.66 5.98
CA VAL A 13 -8.61 -12.53 4.85
C VAL A 13 -8.20 -11.94 3.52
N SER A 14 -8.39 -10.62 3.34
CA SER A 14 -8.00 -9.93 2.10
C SER A 14 -7.42 -8.54 2.39
N ILE A 15 -6.49 -8.10 1.53
CA ILE A 15 -6.00 -6.72 1.50
C ILE A 15 -6.07 -6.22 0.07
N ASP A 16 -6.82 -5.14 -0.15
CA ASP A 16 -6.98 -4.50 -1.45
C ASP A 16 -6.47 -3.07 -1.38
N SER A 17 -5.44 -2.75 -2.17
CA SER A 17 -4.77 -1.45 -2.16
C SER A 17 -4.70 -0.86 -3.57
N THR A 18 -5.22 0.36 -3.73
CA THR A 18 -5.25 1.05 -5.02
C THR A 18 -4.51 2.37 -4.94
N CYS A 19 -3.51 2.58 -5.81
CA CYS A 19 -2.76 3.82 -5.95
C CYS A 19 -2.71 4.25 -7.41
N THR A 20 -3.51 5.23 -7.80
CA THR A 20 -3.59 5.72 -9.17
C THR A 20 -3.50 7.24 -9.25
N SER A 21 -2.98 7.74 -10.36
CA SER A 21 -2.89 9.18 -10.64
C SER A 21 -3.19 9.48 -12.11
N MET A 22 -3.72 10.67 -12.38
CA MET A 22 -4.02 11.15 -13.75
C MET A 22 -2.80 11.74 -14.47
N GLN A 23 -1.59 11.57 -13.94
CA GLN A 23 -0.40 12.06 -14.59
C GLN A 23 -0.19 11.32 -15.93
N VAL A 24 -0.58 11.96 -17.01
CA VAL A 24 -0.27 11.48 -18.37
C VAL A 24 1.11 11.98 -18.74
N LEU A 25 1.96 11.07 -19.19
CA LEU A 25 3.29 11.38 -19.68
C LEU A 25 3.29 11.33 -21.20
N ASP A 26 3.92 12.31 -21.83
CA ASP A 26 4.23 12.23 -23.25
C ASP A 26 5.40 11.25 -23.50
N ASN A 27 5.61 10.84 -24.74
CA ASN A 27 6.65 9.87 -25.09
C ASN A 27 8.08 10.32 -24.70
N ARG A 28 8.34 11.63 -24.59
CA ARG A 28 9.65 12.18 -24.23
C ARG A 28 9.90 12.10 -22.73
N GLN A 29 8.82 12.10 -21.93
CA GLN A 29 8.89 12.04 -20.47
C GLN A 29 9.00 10.58 -19.97
N VAL A 30 8.57 9.60 -20.77
CA VAL A 30 8.59 8.18 -20.41
C VAL A 30 10.00 7.69 -20.07
N GLU A 31 11.01 8.07 -20.87
CA GLU A 31 12.40 7.64 -20.68
C GLU A 31 13.03 8.12 -19.36
N ASN A 32 12.55 9.24 -18.81
CA ASN A 32 13.08 9.89 -17.61
C ASN A 32 12.14 9.82 -16.41
N SER A 33 11.10 9.00 -16.46
CA SER A 33 10.12 8.91 -15.38
C SER A 33 9.93 7.46 -14.91
N TRP A 34 9.57 7.32 -13.65
CA TRP A 34 9.19 6.02 -13.11
C TRP A 34 7.86 5.57 -13.69
N ASN A 35 7.79 4.32 -14.10
CA ASN A 35 6.56 3.65 -14.50
C ASN A 35 5.60 3.45 -13.30
N SER A 36 4.42 2.86 -13.52
CA SER A 36 3.40 2.76 -12.48
C SER A 36 3.84 1.93 -11.29
N ILE A 37 4.46 0.78 -11.52
CA ILE A 37 4.88 -0.10 -10.43
C ILE A 37 6.04 0.51 -9.62
N CYS A 38 7.01 1.14 -10.26
CA CYS A 38 8.11 1.80 -9.55
C CYS A 38 7.63 3.02 -8.75
N ALA A 39 6.66 3.77 -9.27
CA ALA A 39 6.15 4.97 -8.61
C ALA A 39 5.23 4.66 -7.41
N TRP A 40 4.32 3.71 -7.57
CA TRP A 40 3.26 3.42 -6.61
C TRP A 40 3.39 2.07 -5.91
N GLY A 41 4.12 1.11 -6.50
CA GLY A 41 4.28 -0.24 -5.95
C GLY A 41 4.74 -0.26 -4.51
N PRO A 42 5.81 0.47 -4.11
CA PRO A 42 6.26 0.48 -2.72
C PRO A 42 5.17 0.90 -1.73
N THR A 43 4.37 1.92 -2.09
CA THR A 43 3.26 2.37 -1.25
C THR A 43 2.15 1.32 -1.18
N ALA A 44 1.71 0.79 -2.33
CA ALA A 44 0.61 -0.17 -2.40
C ALA A 44 0.94 -1.52 -1.76
N LEU A 45 2.18 -1.99 -1.84
CA LEU A 45 2.64 -3.27 -1.29
C LEU A 45 2.90 -3.23 0.22
N LEU A 46 3.18 -2.04 0.77
CA LEU A 46 3.57 -1.89 2.17
C LEU A 46 2.56 -2.50 3.16
N PRO A 47 1.25 -2.23 3.10
CA PRO A 47 0.29 -2.82 4.03
C PRO A 47 0.22 -4.36 3.92
N ILE A 48 0.42 -4.92 2.72
CA ILE A 48 0.41 -6.37 2.50
C ILE A 48 1.54 -7.02 3.30
N PHE A 49 2.79 -6.62 3.06
CA PHE A 49 3.95 -7.23 3.72
C PHE A 49 4.13 -6.85 5.19
N GLN A 50 3.38 -5.84 5.67
CA GLN A 50 3.30 -5.54 7.11
C GLN A 50 2.31 -6.44 7.86
N LEU A 51 1.31 -6.99 7.17
CA LEU A 51 0.23 -7.76 7.79
C LEU A 51 0.25 -9.24 7.43
N LEU A 52 0.63 -9.58 6.19
CA LEU A 52 0.66 -10.95 5.71
C LEU A 52 2.10 -11.47 5.67
N ASN A 53 2.29 -12.68 6.17
CA ASN A 53 3.58 -13.37 6.21
C ASN A 53 3.44 -14.77 5.60
N GLY A 54 4.58 -15.35 5.24
CA GLY A 54 4.66 -16.69 4.66
C GLY A 54 4.89 -16.68 3.15
N PRO A 55 4.93 -17.86 2.53
CA PRO A 55 5.07 -17.99 1.09
C PRO A 55 3.81 -17.49 0.38
N TYR A 56 3.98 -16.99 -0.82
CA TYR A 56 2.87 -16.54 -1.67
C TYR A 56 3.16 -16.84 -3.13
N GLU A 57 2.09 -17.00 -3.89
CA GLU A 57 2.09 -16.98 -5.35
C GLU A 57 1.54 -15.63 -5.81
N LEU A 58 2.02 -15.13 -6.95
CA LEU A 58 1.54 -13.89 -7.51
C LEU A 58 1.20 -14.03 -8.99
N GLN A 59 0.23 -13.23 -9.42
CA GLN A 59 -0.14 -13.05 -10.83
C GLN A 59 -0.07 -11.57 -11.15
N ILE A 60 0.65 -11.22 -12.21
CA ILE A 60 0.88 -9.84 -12.64
C ILE A 60 0.18 -9.61 -13.98
N HIS A 61 -0.61 -8.55 -14.04
CA HIS A 61 -1.26 -8.07 -15.26
C HIS A 61 -0.88 -6.62 -15.49
N SER A 62 -0.10 -6.36 -16.53
CA SER A 62 0.37 -5.02 -16.87
C SER A 62 -0.14 -4.57 -18.22
N LEU A 63 -0.53 -3.29 -18.31
CA LEU A 63 -0.79 -2.58 -19.55
C LEU A 63 0.36 -1.63 -19.79
N PHE A 64 1.01 -1.76 -20.94
CA PHE A 64 2.18 -0.96 -21.28
C PHE A 64 1.76 0.25 -22.14
N ALA A 65 2.17 1.45 -21.75
CA ALA A 65 2.10 2.64 -22.57
C ALA A 65 3.23 2.65 -23.62
N ASN A 66 4.36 1.98 -23.32
CA ASN A 66 5.46 1.76 -24.25
C ASN A 66 6.01 0.34 -24.06
N GLU A 67 5.73 -0.53 -25.02
CA GLU A 67 6.16 -1.92 -25.04
C GLU A 67 7.68 -2.08 -25.11
N ALA A 68 8.36 -1.26 -25.93
CA ALA A 68 9.78 -1.36 -26.15
C ALA A 68 10.58 -1.03 -24.88
N LEU A 69 10.12 -0.05 -24.11
CA LEU A 69 10.72 0.36 -22.84
C LEU A 69 10.15 -0.39 -21.63
N LYS A 70 9.20 -1.30 -21.84
CA LYS A 70 8.44 -1.97 -20.77
C LYS A 70 7.88 -0.98 -19.73
N TYR A 71 7.43 0.18 -20.22
CA TYR A 71 6.86 1.21 -19.37
C TYR A 71 5.39 0.91 -19.12
N ASP A 72 5.05 0.40 -17.94
CA ASP A 72 3.67 0.13 -17.56
C ASP A 72 2.94 1.43 -17.19
N SER A 73 1.73 1.60 -17.72
CA SER A 73 0.78 2.65 -17.34
C SER A 73 -0.21 2.20 -16.28
N PHE A 74 -0.42 0.89 -16.20
CA PHE A 74 -1.28 0.27 -15.20
C PHE A 74 -0.82 -1.16 -14.94
N THR A 75 -0.69 -1.50 -13.67
CA THR A 75 -0.36 -2.87 -13.25
C THR A 75 -1.27 -3.30 -12.11
N LYS A 76 -1.85 -4.48 -12.24
CA LYS A 76 -2.56 -5.20 -11.19
C LYS A 76 -1.73 -6.42 -10.78
N ILE A 77 -1.56 -6.62 -9.47
CA ILE A 77 -0.90 -7.81 -8.92
C ILE A 77 -1.85 -8.45 -7.90
N ASP A 78 -2.13 -9.72 -8.10
CA ASP A 78 -2.88 -10.53 -7.16
C ASP A 78 -1.93 -11.49 -6.45
N PHE A 79 -2.07 -11.59 -5.13
CA PHE A 79 -1.27 -12.43 -4.25
C PHE A 79 -2.17 -13.51 -3.63
N SER A 80 -1.69 -14.75 -3.64
CA SER A 80 -2.32 -15.88 -2.98
C SER A 80 -1.42 -16.40 -1.87
N PHE A 81 -1.84 -16.21 -0.62
CA PHE A 81 -1.21 -16.77 0.58
C PHE A 81 -1.99 -18.01 1.03
N PRO A 82 -1.44 -18.89 1.89
CA PRO A 82 -2.13 -20.11 2.34
C PRO A 82 -3.49 -19.87 3.02
N SER A 83 -3.70 -18.70 3.64
CA SER A 83 -4.95 -18.40 4.37
C SER A 83 -5.52 -17.01 4.10
N SER A 84 -4.98 -16.30 3.12
CA SER A 84 -5.42 -14.94 2.78
C SER A 84 -5.04 -14.58 1.36
N THR A 85 -5.67 -13.54 0.83
CA THR A 85 -5.36 -12.98 -0.48
C THR A 85 -4.98 -11.51 -0.36
N ALA A 86 -4.31 -10.98 -1.37
CA ALA A 86 -4.13 -9.54 -1.49
C ALA A 86 -4.13 -9.12 -2.96
N SER A 87 -4.50 -7.87 -3.21
CA SER A 87 -4.50 -7.29 -4.55
C SER A 87 -3.97 -5.87 -4.50
N ILE A 88 -3.11 -5.51 -5.43
CA ILE A 88 -2.77 -4.11 -5.67
C ILE A 88 -3.17 -3.69 -7.07
N LYS A 89 -3.54 -2.42 -7.21
CA LYS A 89 -3.73 -1.72 -8.50
C LYS A 89 -2.90 -0.45 -8.46
N VAL A 90 -1.98 -0.33 -9.38
CA VAL A 90 -1.14 0.86 -9.52
C VAL A 90 -1.25 1.41 -10.93
N GLY A 91 -1.31 2.73 -11.08
CA GLY A 91 -1.49 3.33 -12.40
C GLY A 91 -1.07 4.79 -12.49
N LYS A 92 -0.48 5.15 -13.65
CA LYS A 92 -0.21 6.54 -14.06
C LYS A 92 -0.97 6.81 -15.36
N GLY A 93 -1.78 7.87 -15.38
CA GLY A 93 -2.70 8.14 -16.48
C GLY A 93 -4.05 7.41 -16.36
N VAL A 94 -4.32 6.81 -15.22
CA VAL A 94 -5.58 6.15 -14.89
C VAL A 94 -6.12 6.72 -13.58
N LYS A 95 -7.41 7.05 -13.54
CA LYS A 95 -8.10 7.45 -12.32
C LYS A 95 -9.03 6.33 -11.87
N SER A 96 -8.85 5.92 -10.62
CA SER A 96 -9.74 5.00 -9.94
C SER A 96 -9.89 5.43 -8.48
N GLU A 97 -10.82 4.83 -7.75
CA GLU A 97 -10.90 5.03 -6.30
C GLU A 97 -9.61 4.54 -5.65
N GLY A 98 -8.92 5.43 -4.94
CA GLY A 98 -7.63 5.16 -4.31
C GLY A 98 -7.79 4.80 -2.84
N GLU A 99 -8.61 3.77 -2.53
CA GLU A 99 -8.83 3.26 -1.18
C GLU A 99 -7.88 2.14 -0.80
N LEU A 100 -7.80 1.87 0.51
CA LEU A 100 -7.23 0.66 1.09
C LEU A 100 -8.30 -0.04 1.92
N ILE A 101 -8.57 -1.31 1.61
CA ILE A 101 -9.50 -2.16 2.34
C ILE A 101 -8.72 -3.34 2.93
N ILE A 102 -8.88 -3.58 4.24
CA ILE A 102 -8.31 -4.73 4.93
C ILE A 102 -9.45 -5.52 5.53
N SER A 103 -9.83 -6.61 4.89
CA SER A 103 -10.95 -7.46 5.27
C SER A 103 -10.53 -8.52 6.28
N GLY A 104 -11.32 -8.68 7.31
CA GLY A 104 -11.10 -9.68 8.35
C GLY A 104 -12.35 -10.52 8.64
N THR A 105 -12.21 -11.52 9.49
CA THR A 105 -13.30 -12.46 9.82
C THR A 105 -14.37 -11.88 10.74
N LYS A 106 -14.17 -10.71 11.34
CA LYS A 106 -15.12 -10.04 12.24
C LYS A 106 -15.52 -8.64 11.78
N GLY A 107 -14.84 -8.09 10.79
CA GLY A 107 -15.05 -6.74 10.27
C GLY A 107 -13.93 -6.36 9.34
N TYR A 108 -13.91 -5.12 8.90
CA TYR A 108 -12.88 -4.64 7.99
C TYR A 108 -12.45 -3.20 8.32
N VAL A 109 -11.24 -2.86 7.87
CA VAL A 109 -10.73 -1.49 7.87
C VAL A 109 -10.97 -0.89 6.50
N TYR A 110 -11.57 0.28 6.46
CA TYR A 110 -11.70 1.10 5.28
C TYR A 110 -10.90 2.38 5.44
N VAL A 111 -9.99 2.63 4.53
CA VAL A 111 -9.19 3.85 4.44
C VAL A 111 -9.57 4.55 3.14
N PRO A 112 -10.26 5.70 3.18
CA PRO A 112 -10.79 6.35 1.99
C PRO A 112 -9.71 6.96 1.10
N ALA A 113 -10.08 7.21 -0.13
CA ALA A 113 -9.23 7.82 -1.14
C ALA A 113 -8.88 9.30 -0.84
N PRO A 114 -7.65 9.71 -1.08
CA PRO A 114 -6.48 8.88 -1.38
C PRO A 114 -5.90 8.31 -0.08
N TRP A 115 -5.90 6.99 0.07
CA TRP A 115 -5.60 6.33 1.35
C TRP A 115 -4.21 6.66 1.92
N TRP A 116 -3.27 7.03 1.07
CA TRP A 116 -1.91 7.43 1.46
C TRP A 116 -1.80 8.89 1.91
N LYS A 117 -2.90 9.67 1.80
CA LYS A 117 -2.98 11.08 2.22
C LYS A 117 -4.23 11.40 3.04
N THR A 118 -5.02 10.41 3.41
CA THR A 118 -6.21 10.60 4.24
C THR A 118 -5.84 10.85 5.70
N ASP A 119 -6.68 11.58 6.40
CA ASP A 119 -6.55 11.89 7.82
C ASP A 119 -7.45 11.04 8.72
N TYR A 120 -8.18 10.08 8.14
CA TYR A 120 -9.02 9.18 8.90
C TYR A 120 -9.12 7.78 8.26
N PHE A 121 -9.56 6.82 9.07
CA PHE A 121 -9.96 5.49 8.62
C PHE A 121 -11.13 5.00 9.48
N GLU A 122 -11.81 3.99 9.00
CA GLU A 122 -12.97 3.39 9.66
C GLU A 122 -12.76 1.92 9.93
N LEU A 123 -13.21 1.48 11.11
CA LEU A 123 -13.48 0.08 11.39
C LEU A 123 -14.97 -0.13 11.14
N ARG A 124 -15.29 -1.08 10.29
CA ARG A 124 -16.66 -1.40 9.91
C ARG A 124 -16.94 -2.87 10.23
N PHE A 125 -18.12 -3.09 10.81
CA PHE A 125 -18.59 -4.39 11.26
C PHE A 125 -19.95 -4.72 10.63
N GLU A 126 -20.41 -5.97 10.74
CA GLU A 126 -21.72 -6.39 10.26
C GLU A 126 -22.83 -5.56 10.92
N ASP A 127 -22.79 -5.39 12.24
CA ASP A 127 -23.63 -4.42 12.93
C ASP A 127 -23.01 -3.02 12.82
N SER A 128 -23.63 -2.16 12.01
CA SER A 128 -23.20 -0.79 11.78
C SER A 128 -23.12 0.09 13.02
N ASN A 129 -23.84 -0.25 14.10
CA ASN A 129 -23.77 0.47 15.38
C ASN A 129 -22.39 0.32 16.04
N ASN A 130 -21.64 -0.68 15.68
CA ASN A 130 -20.28 -0.93 16.16
C ASN A 130 -19.21 -0.25 15.31
N ASN A 131 -19.58 0.41 14.23
CA ASN A 131 -18.63 1.11 13.36
C ASN A 131 -17.93 2.24 14.12
N ARG A 132 -16.64 2.41 13.86
CA ARG A 132 -15.80 3.41 14.51
C ARG A 132 -14.96 4.14 13.49
N ARG A 133 -14.91 5.46 13.57
CA ARG A 133 -14.04 6.31 12.78
C ARG A 133 -12.90 6.84 13.64
N TYR A 134 -11.68 6.78 13.13
CA TYR A 134 -10.47 7.26 13.78
C TYR A 134 -9.83 8.35 12.95
N PHE A 135 -9.55 9.49 13.57
CA PHE A 135 -8.91 10.63 12.91
C PHE A 135 -7.43 10.69 13.28
N TYR A 136 -6.61 10.89 12.26
CA TYR A 136 -5.16 11.05 12.37
C TYR A 136 -4.70 12.17 11.44
N PRO A 137 -4.71 13.44 11.90
CA PRO A 137 -4.30 14.56 11.07
C PRO A 137 -2.86 14.37 10.57
N LEU A 138 -2.68 14.39 9.26
CA LEU A 138 -1.37 14.40 8.62
C LEU A 138 -0.82 15.84 8.67
N GLU A 139 -0.06 16.17 9.68
CA GLU A 139 0.66 17.43 9.75
C GLU A 139 1.82 17.44 8.74
N GLY A 140 1.64 18.11 7.59
CA GLY A 140 2.68 18.31 6.59
C GLY A 140 3.11 17.04 5.85
N GLU A 141 2.19 16.26 5.31
CA GLU A 141 2.43 15.07 4.46
C GLU A 141 3.36 13.99 5.08
N GLY A 142 3.58 14.03 6.38
CA GLY A 142 4.42 13.05 7.10
C GLY A 142 5.94 13.31 7.03
N ILE A 143 6.41 14.31 6.27
CA ILE A 143 7.85 14.64 6.13
C ILE A 143 8.49 14.93 7.49
N ARG A 144 7.79 15.68 8.34
CA ARG A 144 8.25 15.99 9.71
C ARG A 144 8.56 14.73 10.51
N HIS A 145 7.71 13.71 10.43
CA HIS A 145 7.94 12.44 11.12
C HIS A 145 9.12 11.67 10.56
N GLN A 146 9.34 11.73 9.23
CA GLN A 146 10.50 11.11 8.59
C GLN A 146 11.80 11.78 9.04
N LEU A 147 11.84 13.12 9.06
CA LEU A 147 13.02 13.88 9.51
C LEU A 147 13.35 13.60 10.99
N LEU A 148 12.34 13.57 11.86
CA LEU A 148 12.54 13.23 13.27
C LEU A 148 13.06 11.80 13.45
N ALA A 149 12.49 10.83 12.74
CA ALA A 149 12.93 9.44 12.77
C ALA A 149 14.38 9.30 12.26
N PHE A 150 14.72 10.02 11.20
CA PHE A 150 16.06 10.03 10.63
C PHE A 150 17.09 10.68 11.58
N SER A 151 16.77 11.85 12.13
CA SER A 151 17.62 12.51 13.13
C SER A 151 17.89 11.63 14.35
N LYS A 152 16.84 10.97 14.84
CA LYS A 152 16.95 10.03 15.96
C LYS A 152 17.86 8.85 15.62
N ALA A 153 17.71 8.31 14.41
CA ALA A 153 18.55 7.21 13.92
C ALA A 153 20.03 7.59 13.80
N ILE A 154 20.34 8.84 13.46
CA ILE A 154 21.72 9.34 13.41
C ILE A 154 22.30 9.44 14.85
N VAL A 155 21.55 10.03 15.78
CA VAL A 155 22.03 10.29 17.15
C VAL A 155 22.17 8.99 17.95
N GLU A 156 21.22 8.07 17.84
CA GLU A 156 21.18 6.82 18.60
C GLU A 156 21.93 5.65 17.92
N GLY A 157 22.45 5.88 16.70
CA GLY A 157 23.01 4.85 15.84
C GLY A 157 21.88 4.05 15.14
N TRP A 158 21.97 3.97 13.81
CA TRP A 158 20.99 3.24 13.00
C TRP A 158 21.07 1.74 13.28
N LYS A 159 20.06 1.23 13.97
CA LYS A 159 19.74 -0.20 13.98
C LYS A 159 18.44 -0.37 13.20
N ALA A 160 18.54 -0.62 11.89
CA ALA A 160 17.39 -1.10 11.15
C ALA A 160 16.90 -2.38 11.84
N SER A 161 15.68 -2.38 12.33
CA SER A 161 15.10 -3.65 12.80
C SER A 161 15.04 -4.61 11.62
N ASP A 162 15.47 -5.85 11.80
CA ASP A 162 15.49 -6.85 10.73
C ASP A 162 14.14 -6.94 10.00
N SER A 163 13.03 -6.81 10.74
CA SER A 163 11.68 -6.80 10.18
C SER A 163 11.41 -5.69 9.16
N LYS A 164 11.97 -4.48 9.34
CA LYS A 164 11.79 -3.39 8.37
C LYS A 164 12.63 -3.60 7.11
N ARG A 165 13.82 -4.14 7.28
CA ARG A 165 14.70 -4.52 6.16
C ARG A 165 14.06 -5.63 5.33
N ASP A 166 13.51 -6.65 5.97
CA ASP A 166 12.83 -7.77 5.31
C ASP A 166 11.63 -7.31 4.48
N ILE A 167 10.81 -6.38 5.01
CA ILE A 167 9.69 -5.81 4.26
C ILE A 167 10.19 -5.06 3.03
N SER A 168 11.24 -4.24 3.15
CA SER A 168 11.82 -3.52 2.01
C SER A 168 12.35 -4.46 0.94
N LEU A 169 13.03 -5.54 1.34
CA LEU A 169 13.52 -6.56 0.40
C LEU A 169 12.37 -7.28 -0.30
N LYS A 170 11.30 -7.66 0.42
CA LYS A 170 10.10 -8.27 -0.17
C LYS A 170 9.45 -7.33 -1.20
N ILE A 171 9.29 -6.05 -0.87
CA ILE A 171 8.74 -5.06 -1.80
C ILE A 171 9.59 -4.94 -3.07
N SER A 172 10.92 -4.97 -2.92
CA SER A 172 11.84 -4.84 -4.05
C SER A 172 11.94 -6.12 -4.89
N SER A 173 11.47 -7.26 -4.40
CA SER A 173 11.50 -8.55 -5.10
C SER A 173 10.23 -8.81 -5.93
N VAL A 174 9.20 -8.00 -5.80
CA VAL A 174 7.98 -8.01 -6.61
C VAL A 174 8.17 -7.17 -7.86
#